data_808379453159d354c1818fc0de97e4d1
#
_entry.id   808379453159d354c1818fc0de97e4d1
#
_cell.length_a   1.000
_cell.length_b   1.000
_cell.length_c   1.000
_cell.angle_alpha   90.00
_cell.angle_beta   90.00
_cell.angle_gamma   90.00
#
_symmetry.space_group_name_H-M   'P 1'
#
loop_
_entity.id
_entity.type
_entity.pdbx_description
1 polymer ?
#
loop_
_entity_poly.entity_id
_entity_poly.type
_entity_poly.pdbx_seq_one_letter_code
_entity_poly.pdbx_strand_id
1 'polypeptide(L)'
;EDYAKIAVKPKEKHYLLVYNCLKNNRKMLEDAHKIAKERGLEVIEISVFYTNIFRNKVKLSIGIEEFLGYFMHADFILTNAFHGVCFSLINKKSFYTYARGTKDSRVTSILHLLHLDDRFLQNDQEMPAVTEIDYDDVYKHLQAEREKSAKFLTDAFAKSLEA
;
A
#
# COMPACT_ATOMS: atom_id res chain seq x y z
N GLU A 1 -13.71 6.54 -6.94
CA GLU A 1 -14.68 5.62 -7.61
C GLU A 1 -14.45 5.49 -9.12
N ASP A 2 -13.97 6.55 -9.80
CA ASP A 2 -13.84 6.52 -11.27
C ASP A 2 -12.66 5.67 -11.77
N TYR A 3 -11.57 5.56 -11.02
CA TYR A 3 -10.44 4.71 -11.39
C TYR A 3 -10.79 3.20 -11.43
N ALA A 4 -11.79 2.77 -10.67
CA ALA A 4 -12.26 1.39 -10.70
C ALA A 4 -12.84 0.99 -12.07
N LYS A 5 -13.33 1.96 -12.85
CA LYS A 5 -13.90 1.73 -14.18
C LYS A 5 -12.85 1.38 -15.23
N ILE A 6 -11.60 1.84 -15.01
CA ILE A 6 -10.48 1.59 -15.95
C ILE A 6 -9.59 0.43 -15.49
N ALA A 7 -9.77 -0.07 -14.28
CA ALA A 7 -8.95 -1.15 -13.74
C ALA A 7 -9.19 -2.46 -14.48
N VAL A 8 -8.10 -3.09 -14.93
CA VAL A 8 -8.14 -4.40 -15.58
C VAL A 8 -7.97 -5.49 -14.55
N LYS A 9 -8.98 -6.37 -14.44
CA LYS A 9 -8.93 -7.49 -13.48
C LYS A 9 -7.80 -8.46 -13.82
N PRO A 10 -6.90 -8.78 -12.87
CA PRO A 10 -5.84 -9.76 -13.09
C PRO A 10 -6.39 -11.15 -13.39
N LYS A 11 -5.57 -11.96 -14.06
CA LYS A 11 -5.88 -13.39 -14.29
C LYS A 11 -5.71 -14.22 -13.01
N GLU A 12 -4.80 -13.79 -12.15
CA GLU A 12 -4.52 -14.39 -10.85
C GLU A 12 -5.71 -14.11 -9.90
N LYS A 13 -6.11 -15.14 -9.13
CA LYS A 13 -7.33 -15.05 -8.31
C LYS A 13 -7.05 -14.85 -6.83
N HIS A 14 -6.04 -15.55 -6.29
CA HIS A 14 -5.68 -15.54 -4.87
C HIS A 14 -4.20 -15.23 -4.77
N TYR A 15 -3.88 -13.99 -4.43
CA TYR A 15 -2.48 -13.57 -4.38
C TYR A 15 -2.19 -12.51 -3.32
N LEU A 16 -0.97 -12.58 -2.84
CA LEU A 16 -0.32 -11.52 -2.10
C LEU A 16 0.42 -10.63 -3.10
N LEU A 17 0.10 -9.33 -3.10
CA LEU A 17 0.77 -8.35 -3.90
C LEU A 17 1.98 -7.77 -3.17
N VAL A 18 3.15 -7.82 -3.79
CA VAL A 18 4.33 -7.09 -3.36
C VAL A 18 4.53 -5.91 -4.31
N TYR A 19 4.42 -4.69 -3.79
CA TYR A 19 4.77 -3.49 -4.55
C TYR A 19 6.12 -2.95 -4.06
N ASN A 20 7.16 -3.22 -4.85
CA ASN A 20 8.55 -3.02 -4.47
C ASN A 20 9.23 -1.91 -5.30
N CYS A 21 9.62 -0.83 -4.63
CA CYS A 21 10.32 0.30 -5.23
C CYS A 21 11.80 0.39 -4.82
N LEU A 22 12.37 -0.65 -4.18
CA LEU A 22 13.76 -0.73 -3.77
C LEU A 22 14.45 -1.94 -4.38
N LYS A 23 15.73 -1.78 -4.74
CA LYS A 23 16.53 -2.84 -5.36
C LYS A 23 16.77 -4.04 -4.44
N ASN A 24 16.89 -3.82 -3.13
CA ASN A 24 17.22 -4.86 -2.14
C ASN A 24 16.23 -4.80 -0.97
N ASN A 25 15.09 -5.46 -1.10
CA ASN A 25 14.20 -5.67 0.03
C ASN A 25 13.94 -7.17 0.25
N ARG A 26 15.02 -7.87 0.62
CA ARG A 26 15.00 -9.31 0.82
C ARG A 26 14.04 -9.72 1.92
N LYS A 27 14.03 -8.99 3.05
CA LYS A 27 13.14 -9.26 4.17
C LYS A 27 11.66 -9.24 3.79
N MET A 28 11.20 -8.19 3.08
CA MET A 28 9.83 -8.10 2.61
C MET A 28 9.44 -9.27 1.70
N LEU A 29 10.36 -9.72 0.83
CA LEU A 29 10.11 -10.86 -0.05
C LEU A 29 10.08 -12.19 0.72
N GLU A 30 10.94 -12.38 1.70
CA GLU A 30 10.91 -13.56 2.60
C GLU A 30 9.59 -13.63 3.36
N ASP A 31 9.14 -12.50 3.92
CA ASP A 31 7.85 -12.41 4.61
C ASP A 31 6.67 -12.64 3.67
N ALA A 32 6.73 -12.11 2.43
CA ALA A 32 5.72 -12.37 1.42
C ALA A 32 5.53 -13.88 1.15
N HIS A 33 6.63 -14.60 1.01
CA HIS A 33 6.58 -16.05 0.79
C HIS A 33 6.07 -16.82 2.01
N LYS A 34 6.43 -16.39 3.22
CA LYS A 34 5.94 -16.99 4.46
C LYS A 34 4.41 -16.85 4.55
N ILE A 35 3.90 -15.62 4.40
CA ILE A 35 2.46 -15.34 4.43
C ILE A 35 1.73 -16.10 3.32
N ALA A 36 2.26 -16.04 2.10
CA ALA A 36 1.64 -16.69 0.95
C ALA A 36 1.53 -18.20 1.14
N LYS A 37 2.57 -18.85 1.69
CA LYS A 37 2.55 -20.28 2.02
C LYS A 37 1.50 -20.60 3.09
N GLU A 38 1.41 -19.80 4.14
CA GLU A 38 0.46 -20.01 5.24
C GLU A 38 -1.00 -19.80 4.80
N ARG A 39 -1.23 -18.89 3.85
CA ARG A 39 -2.58 -18.54 3.37
C ARG A 39 -2.97 -19.18 2.05
N GLY A 40 -2.10 -19.97 1.42
CA GLY A 40 -2.36 -20.58 0.11
C GLY A 40 -2.44 -19.54 -1.03
N LEU A 41 -1.66 -18.45 -0.95
CA LEU A 41 -1.65 -17.38 -1.92
C LEU A 41 -0.47 -17.51 -2.89
N GLU A 42 -0.63 -16.97 -4.10
CA GLU A 42 0.47 -16.76 -5.02
C GLU A 42 1.16 -15.42 -4.73
N VAL A 43 2.48 -15.32 -4.91
CA VAL A 43 3.19 -14.03 -4.76
C VAL A 43 3.32 -13.36 -6.12
N ILE A 44 2.71 -12.19 -6.27
CA ILE A 44 2.85 -11.31 -7.44
C ILE A 44 3.67 -10.09 -7.03
N GLU A 45 4.77 -9.85 -7.72
CA GLU A 45 5.62 -8.69 -7.46
C GLU A 45 5.50 -7.66 -8.59
N ILE A 46 5.06 -6.45 -8.26
CA ILE A 46 5.20 -5.27 -9.12
C ILE A 46 6.45 -4.53 -8.65
N SER A 47 7.46 -4.43 -9.51
CA SER A 47 8.74 -3.83 -9.16
C SER A 47 9.27 -2.99 -10.31
N VAL A 48 10.02 -1.94 -9.95
CA VAL A 48 10.80 -1.14 -10.90
C VAL A 48 12.18 -1.77 -11.20
N PHE A 49 12.53 -2.84 -10.45
CA PHE A 49 13.77 -3.57 -10.61
C PHE A 49 13.49 -5.06 -10.75
N TYR A 50 14.21 -5.70 -11.66
CA TYR A 50 14.17 -7.16 -11.74
C TYR A 50 14.96 -7.77 -10.59
N THR A 51 14.26 -8.37 -9.63
CA THR A 51 14.85 -9.05 -8.47
C THR A 51 14.29 -10.47 -8.38
N ASN A 52 14.74 -11.36 -9.27
CA ASN A 52 14.23 -12.74 -9.33
C ASN A 52 14.88 -13.65 -8.26
N ILE A 53 15.00 -13.18 -7.01
CA ILE A 53 15.63 -13.93 -5.91
C ILE A 53 14.77 -15.16 -5.56
N PHE A 54 13.46 -15.06 -5.65
CA PHE A 54 12.51 -16.09 -5.19
C PHE A 54 11.63 -16.69 -6.30
N ARG A 55 11.94 -16.45 -7.58
CA ARG A 55 11.13 -16.91 -8.74
C ARG A 55 9.67 -16.43 -8.70
N ASN A 56 9.43 -15.24 -8.16
CA ASN A 56 8.11 -14.61 -8.18
C ASN A 56 7.65 -14.34 -9.61
N LYS A 57 6.34 -14.20 -9.80
CA LYS A 57 5.79 -13.57 -11.00
C LYS A 57 6.04 -12.06 -10.92
N VAL A 58 7.18 -11.62 -11.46
CA VAL A 58 7.58 -10.21 -11.43
C VAL A 58 6.99 -9.48 -12.63
N LYS A 59 6.28 -8.40 -12.37
CA LYS A 59 5.70 -7.48 -13.35
C LYS A 59 6.55 -6.19 -13.36
N LEU A 60 7.37 -6.01 -14.39
CA LEU A 60 8.27 -4.86 -14.52
C LEU A 60 7.67 -3.70 -15.33
N SER A 61 6.77 -4.02 -16.25
CA SER A 61 6.17 -3.05 -17.16
C SER A 61 4.68 -3.39 -17.30
N ILE A 62 3.87 -2.74 -16.47
CA ILE A 62 2.40 -2.84 -16.53
C ILE A 62 1.81 -1.47 -16.75
N GLY A 63 0.65 -1.42 -17.42
CA GLY A 63 -0.13 -0.20 -17.57
C GLY A 63 -0.80 0.24 -16.27
N ILE A 64 -1.33 1.46 -16.28
CA ILE A 64 -2.05 2.02 -15.11
C ILE A 64 -3.26 1.16 -14.77
N GLU A 65 -4.00 0.71 -15.77
CA GLU A 65 -5.21 -0.10 -15.63
C GLU A 65 -4.93 -1.46 -14.97
N GLU A 66 -3.82 -2.11 -15.36
CA GLU A 66 -3.38 -3.37 -14.75
C GLU A 66 -2.89 -3.15 -13.32
N PHE A 67 -2.10 -2.08 -13.09
CA PHE A 67 -1.63 -1.70 -11.75
C PHE A 67 -2.80 -1.52 -10.78
N LEU A 68 -3.82 -0.76 -11.19
CA LEU A 68 -5.03 -0.57 -10.39
C LEU A 68 -5.74 -1.90 -10.12
N GLY A 69 -5.84 -2.75 -11.15
CA GLY A 69 -6.45 -4.06 -11.02
C GLY A 69 -5.74 -4.95 -9.99
N TYR A 70 -4.40 -4.98 -9.99
CA TYR A 70 -3.64 -5.75 -9.01
C TYR A 70 -3.87 -5.26 -7.57
N PHE A 71 -3.93 -3.95 -7.34
CA PHE A 71 -4.25 -3.43 -6.00
C PHE A 71 -5.68 -3.72 -5.57
N MET A 72 -6.63 -3.62 -6.47
CA MET A 72 -8.05 -3.85 -6.17
C MET A 72 -8.38 -5.31 -5.83
N HIS A 73 -7.67 -6.26 -6.41
CA HIS A 73 -8.00 -7.68 -6.28
C HIS A 73 -7.02 -8.48 -5.42
N ALA A 74 -5.98 -7.86 -4.86
CA ALA A 74 -5.08 -8.53 -3.92
C ALA A 74 -5.81 -8.98 -2.65
N ASP A 75 -5.45 -10.16 -2.13
CA ASP A 75 -5.91 -10.64 -0.82
C ASP A 75 -5.12 -9.98 0.32
N PHE A 76 -3.85 -9.68 0.09
CA PHE A 76 -2.97 -9.00 1.04
C PHE A 76 -1.88 -8.22 0.29
N ILE A 77 -1.35 -7.15 0.90
CA ILE A 77 -0.34 -6.31 0.25
C ILE A 77 0.87 -6.11 1.16
N LEU A 78 2.06 -6.30 0.59
CA LEU A 78 3.32 -5.83 1.17
C LEU A 78 3.93 -4.75 0.26
N THR A 79 4.38 -3.66 0.86
CA THR A 79 4.97 -2.58 0.09
C THR A 79 6.09 -1.88 0.84
N ASN A 80 6.96 -1.19 0.12
CA ASN A 80 7.92 -0.23 0.66
C ASN A 80 7.74 1.16 0.02
N ALA A 81 6.58 1.42 -0.57
CA ALA A 81 6.31 2.64 -1.30
C ALA A 81 5.11 3.40 -0.73
N PHE A 82 5.23 4.72 -0.63
CA PHE A 82 4.12 5.58 -0.21
C PHE A 82 2.85 5.36 -1.05
N HIS A 83 2.97 5.29 -2.37
CA HIS A 83 1.83 5.00 -3.23
C HIS A 83 1.21 3.61 -2.95
N GLY A 84 2.03 2.62 -2.59
CA GLY A 84 1.53 1.31 -2.17
C GLY A 84 0.63 1.40 -0.95
N VAL A 85 1.01 2.18 0.05
CA VAL A 85 0.17 2.47 1.23
C VAL A 85 -1.12 3.18 0.81
N CYS A 86 -1.03 4.23 -0.01
CA CYS A 86 -2.21 4.97 -0.47
C CYS A 86 -3.21 4.06 -1.22
N PHE A 87 -2.73 3.24 -2.15
CA PHE A 87 -3.61 2.33 -2.90
C PHE A 87 -4.16 1.20 -2.04
N SER A 88 -3.43 0.73 -1.02
CA SER A 88 -3.96 -0.22 -0.05
C SER A 88 -5.12 0.38 0.75
N LEU A 89 -4.96 1.60 1.25
CA LEU A 89 -5.99 2.33 1.99
C LEU A 89 -7.23 2.62 1.12
N ILE A 90 -7.04 3.10 -0.12
CA ILE A 90 -8.13 3.42 -1.05
C ILE A 90 -8.95 2.17 -1.40
N ASN A 91 -8.29 1.02 -1.56
CA ASN A 91 -8.93 -0.26 -1.91
C ASN A 91 -9.32 -1.10 -0.69
N LYS A 92 -9.22 -0.56 0.51
CA LYS A 92 -9.54 -1.25 1.78
C LYS A 92 -8.83 -2.61 1.91
N LYS A 93 -7.52 -2.64 1.60
CA LYS A 93 -6.72 -3.86 1.66
C LYS A 93 -5.90 -3.90 2.93
N SER A 94 -5.87 -5.06 3.59
CA SER A 94 -4.93 -5.29 4.68
C SER A 94 -3.50 -5.35 4.13
N PHE A 95 -2.58 -4.66 4.81
CA PHE A 95 -1.21 -4.51 4.33
C PHE A 95 -0.21 -4.35 5.47
N TYR A 96 1.07 -4.54 5.14
CA TYR A 96 2.20 -4.00 5.88
C TYR A 96 3.13 -3.23 4.95
N THR A 97 3.81 -2.24 5.50
CA THR A 97 4.79 -1.46 4.77
C THR A 97 6.15 -1.48 5.47
N TYR A 98 7.21 -1.54 4.68
CA TYR A 98 8.58 -1.71 5.16
C TYR A 98 9.37 -0.42 5.07
N ALA A 99 10.22 -0.20 6.08
CA ALA A 99 11.12 0.95 6.15
C ALA A 99 12.03 1.04 4.93
N ARG A 100 12.21 2.27 4.42
CA ARG A 100 13.14 2.63 3.35
C ARG A 100 14.39 3.35 3.86
N GLY A 101 14.49 3.54 5.17
CA GLY A 101 15.53 4.31 5.82
C GLY A 101 15.13 5.78 5.99
N THR A 102 15.80 6.71 5.33
CA THR A 102 15.60 8.17 5.56
C THR A 102 14.37 8.79 4.88
N LYS A 103 13.59 8.04 4.10
CA LYS A 103 12.48 8.59 3.28
C LYS A 103 11.09 8.11 3.72
N ASP A 104 10.92 7.84 5.01
CA ASP A 104 9.70 7.21 5.52
C ASP A 104 8.67 8.20 6.09
N SER A 105 9.02 9.49 6.24
CA SER A 105 8.17 10.48 6.89
C SER A 105 6.74 10.56 6.36
N ARG A 106 6.54 10.45 5.03
CA ARG A 106 5.18 10.47 4.45
C ARG A 106 4.37 9.23 4.83
N VAL A 107 5.03 8.07 4.86
CA VAL A 107 4.39 6.81 5.24
C VAL A 107 4.03 6.83 6.71
N THR A 108 4.98 7.14 7.58
CA THR A 108 4.75 7.19 9.03
C THR A 108 3.72 8.24 9.42
N SER A 109 3.71 9.41 8.75
CA SER A 109 2.70 10.45 9.01
C SER A 109 1.28 9.99 8.67
N ILE A 110 1.06 9.37 7.50
CA ILE A 110 -0.29 8.91 7.14
C ILE A 110 -0.74 7.74 8.02
N LEU A 111 0.15 6.82 8.37
CA LEU A 111 -0.18 5.72 9.27
C LEU A 111 -0.54 6.24 10.67
N HIS A 112 0.23 7.18 11.20
CA HIS A 112 -0.05 7.81 12.49
C HIS A 112 -1.40 8.53 12.51
N LEU A 113 -1.72 9.32 11.48
CA LEU A 113 -3.01 9.99 11.33
C LEU A 113 -4.20 9.03 11.30
N LEU A 114 -3.98 7.80 10.85
CA LEU A 114 -5.03 6.78 10.70
C LEU A 114 -4.98 5.70 11.79
N HIS A 115 -4.14 5.86 12.82
CA HIS A 115 -3.92 4.92 13.92
C HIS A 115 -3.49 3.52 13.44
N LEU A 116 -2.65 3.48 12.38
CA LEU A 116 -2.12 2.28 11.75
C LEU A 116 -0.60 2.16 11.91
N ASP A 117 -0.03 2.69 12.98
CA ASP A 117 1.43 2.67 13.23
C ASP A 117 1.98 1.23 13.27
N ASP A 118 1.17 0.26 13.69
CA ASP A 118 1.49 -1.17 13.72
C ASP A 118 1.70 -1.78 12.31
N ARG A 119 1.31 -1.08 11.26
CA ARG A 119 1.50 -1.51 9.86
C ARG A 119 2.86 -1.14 9.29
N PHE A 120 3.68 -0.38 10.02
CA PHE A 120 5.02 -0.02 9.62
C PHE A 120 6.07 -0.93 10.26
N LEU A 121 6.81 -1.68 9.43
CA LEU A 121 7.80 -2.64 9.87
C LEU A 121 9.23 -2.15 9.58
N GLN A 122 10.10 -2.29 10.57
CA GLN A 122 11.55 -2.15 10.37
C GLN A 122 12.11 -3.39 9.66
N ASN A 123 13.23 -3.21 8.94
CA ASN A 123 13.81 -4.31 8.16
C ASN A 123 14.43 -5.44 9.02
N ASP A 124 14.69 -5.19 10.28
CA ASP A 124 15.17 -6.16 11.27
C ASP A 124 14.08 -6.70 12.20
N GLN A 125 12.86 -6.19 12.05
CA GLN A 125 11.70 -6.61 12.83
C GLN A 125 11.16 -7.95 12.34
N GLU A 126 10.80 -8.82 13.29
CA GLU A 126 10.05 -10.03 12.96
C GLU A 126 8.66 -9.68 12.47
N MET A 127 8.20 -10.38 11.43
CA MET A 127 6.86 -10.18 10.88
C MET A 127 5.80 -10.54 11.94
N PRO A 128 4.94 -9.60 12.32
CA PRO A 128 3.83 -9.88 13.24
C PRO A 128 2.79 -10.79 12.58
N ALA A 129 1.89 -11.35 13.40
CA ALA A 129 0.75 -12.08 12.87
C ALA A 129 -0.08 -11.18 11.95
N VAL A 130 -0.49 -11.73 10.80
CA VAL A 130 -1.29 -10.98 9.82
C VAL A 130 -2.69 -10.76 10.37
N THR A 131 -3.05 -9.50 10.56
CA THR A 131 -4.36 -9.06 11.05
C THR A 131 -5.09 -8.22 10.02
N GLU A 132 -6.40 -8.29 10.03
CA GLU A 132 -7.24 -7.43 9.20
C GLU A 132 -7.24 -5.98 9.74
N ILE A 133 -7.52 -5.02 8.87
CA ILE A 133 -7.65 -3.60 9.22
C ILE A 133 -9.14 -3.28 9.38
N ASP A 134 -9.50 -2.67 10.50
CA ASP A 134 -10.83 -2.08 10.68
C ASP A 134 -10.94 -0.78 9.87
N TYR A 135 -11.43 -0.92 8.66
CA TYR A 135 -11.58 0.21 7.75
C TYR A 135 -12.71 1.17 8.13
N ASP A 136 -13.63 0.79 8.97
CA ASP A 136 -14.67 1.71 9.45
C ASP A 136 -14.06 2.73 10.41
N ASP A 137 -13.13 2.31 11.27
CA ASP A 137 -12.36 3.21 12.12
C ASP A 137 -11.39 4.08 11.32
N VAL A 138 -10.62 3.49 10.43
CA VAL A 138 -9.71 4.22 9.51
C VAL A 138 -10.42 5.33 8.76
N TYR A 139 -11.62 5.05 8.23
CA TYR A 139 -12.37 6.04 7.46
C TYR A 139 -12.95 7.17 8.30
N LYS A 140 -13.25 6.96 9.58
CA LYS A 140 -13.61 8.04 10.52
C LYS A 140 -12.47 9.05 10.66
N HIS A 141 -11.25 8.54 10.91
CA HIS A 141 -10.05 9.39 11.01
C HIS A 141 -9.74 10.10 9.70
N LEU A 142 -9.81 9.39 8.58
CA LEU A 142 -9.58 9.96 7.25
C LEU A 142 -10.58 11.06 6.92
N GLN A 143 -11.86 10.91 7.29
CA GLN A 143 -12.89 11.92 7.04
C GLN A 143 -12.62 13.19 7.87
N ALA A 144 -12.26 13.05 9.14
CA ALA A 144 -11.90 14.19 9.97
C ALA A 144 -10.72 15.00 9.40
N GLU A 145 -9.68 14.34 8.89
CA GLU A 145 -8.54 15.01 8.27
C GLU A 145 -8.88 15.65 6.91
N ARG A 146 -9.78 15.04 6.13
CA ARG A 146 -10.32 15.64 4.90
C ARG A 146 -11.08 16.93 5.16
N GLU A 147 -11.91 16.97 6.20
CA GLU A 147 -12.66 18.16 6.59
C GLU A 147 -11.74 19.30 7.02
N LYS A 148 -10.71 19.00 7.82
CA LYS A 148 -9.67 19.98 8.19
C LYS A 148 -8.95 20.54 6.96
N SER A 149 -8.55 19.66 6.04
CA SER A 149 -7.85 20.05 4.81
C SER A 149 -8.75 20.88 3.88
N ALA A 150 -10.01 20.49 3.72
CA ALA A 150 -10.98 21.22 2.92
C ALA A 150 -11.22 22.62 3.50
N LYS A 151 -11.42 22.71 4.83
CA LYS A 151 -11.57 24.00 5.51
C LYS A 151 -10.35 24.90 5.32
N PHE A 152 -9.14 24.37 5.52
CA PHE A 152 -7.91 25.11 5.30
C PHE A 152 -7.82 25.70 3.88
N LEU A 153 -8.12 24.90 2.85
CA LEU A 153 -8.12 25.35 1.47
C LEU A 153 -9.17 26.42 1.21
N THR A 154 -10.39 26.24 1.70
CA THR A 154 -11.47 27.22 1.56
C THR A 154 -11.10 28.56 2.20
N ASP A 155 -10.56 28.53 3.43
CA ASP A 155 -10.15 29.74 4.15
C ASP A 155 -8.97 30.45 3.43
N ALA A 156 -8.03 29.69 2.85
CA ALA A 156 -6.90 30.24 2.09
C ALA A 156 -7.35 30.89 0.79
N PHE A 157 -8.28 30.28 0.06
CA PHE A 157 -8.85 30.85 -1.16
C PHE A 157 -9.66 32.12 -0.87
N ALA A 158 -10.48 32.12 0.18
CA ALA A 158 -11.24 33.31 0.56
C ALA A 158 -10.31 34.52 0.82
N LYS A 159 -9.26 34.32 1.60
CA LYS A 159 -8.25 35.37 1.87
C LYS A 159 -7.53 35.87 0.61
N SER A 160 -7.30 35.00 -0.38
CA SER A 160 -6.62 35.41 -1.62
C SER A 160 -7.52 36.20 -2.57
N LEU A 161 -8.84 36.16 -2.41
CA LEU A 161 -9.80 36.94 -3.19
C LEU A 161 -10.08 38.32 -2.59
N GLU A 162 -9.72 38.51 -1.31
CA GLU A 162 -9.86 39.80 -0.60
C GLU A 162 -8.61 40.71 -0.72
N ALA A 163 -7.51 40.17 -1.25
CA ALA A 163 -6.22 40.85 -1.42
C ALA A 163 -6.04 41.37 -2.84
#